data_ed879aed74bad8a9a536166f63e1ec84
#
_entry.id   ed879aed74bad8a9a536166f63e1ec84
#
_cell.length_a   1.000
_cell.length_b   1.000
_cell.length_c   1.000
_cell.angle_alpha   90.00
_cell.angle_beta   90.00
_cell.angle_gamma   90.00
#
_symmetry.space_group_name_H-M   'P 1'
#
loop_
_entity.id
_entity.type
_entity.pdbx_description
1 polymer ?
#
loop_
_entity_poly.entity_id
_entity_poly.type
_entity_poly.pdbx_seq_one_letter_code
_entity_poly.pdbx_strand_id
1 'polypeptide(L)'
;MIFQIGIENNNEGYRSITWALEHPGCFSYGSNAETALTALPVAISDYADWIGLHEPSWVLGDQVELHVADTWTDYYIDKHFDRLPGSDYYLVDAWFQYDWKPLTGIDIERGDKLLAWSRADLLGVVQRLSATKLDQAYPGERWTINGILKHVSNAERWYMDRIGYPVNTNKNDVLENSFMRLEAIRKHFLDVLPRLEGLQKTIGVDGEFWSPRKVLRRALWHERDHTEHIRKLIGR
;
A
#
# COMPACT_ATOMS: atom_id res chain seq x y z
N MET A 1 8.00 -8.22 -21.06
CA MET A 1 8.21 -6.88 -20.41
C MET A 1 9.22 -7.06 -19.28
N ILE A 2 10.13 -6.11 -19.08
CA ILE A 2 11.07 -6.12 -17.93
C ILE A 2 10.41 -5.35 -16.79
N PHE A 3 10.30 -6.00 -15.63
CA PHE A 3 9.79 -5.41 -14.40
C PHE A 3 10.94 -4.97 -13.51
N GLN A 4 10.94 -3.72 -13.07
CA GLN A 4 11.89 -3.21 -12.08
C GLN A 4 11.42 -3.61 -10.68
N ILE A 5 12.24 -4.39 -9.99
CA ILE A 5 11.87 -5.01 -8.71
C ILE A 5 12.61 -4.35 -7.56
N GLY A 6 11.86 -3.92 -6.56
CA GLY A 6 12.37 -3.59 -5.24
C GLY A 6 12.23 -4.78 -4.30
N ILE A 7 13.26 -5.07 -3.51
CA ILE A 7 13.21 -6.08 -2.46
C ILE A 7 13.29 -5.38 -1.10
N GLU A 8 12.32 -5.64 -0.24
CA GLU A 8 12.26 -5.15 1.13
C GLU A 8 12.40 -6.33 2.08
N ASN A 9 13.51 -6.40 2.79
CA ASN A 9 13.79 -7.45 3.76
C ASN A 9 13.41 -6.99 5.16
N ASN A 10 13.17 -7.96 6.03
CA ASN A 10 12.79 -7.74 7.42
C ASN A 10 11.48 -6.95 7.58
N ASN A 11 10.62 -6.97 6.54
CA ASN A 11 9.31 -6.35 6.60
C ASN A 11 8.51 -6.92 7.79
N GLU A 12 8.00 -6.02 8.64
CA GLU A 12 7.37 -6.37 9.92
C GLU A 12 8.25 -7.27 10.84
N GLY A 13 9.55 -7.29 10.61
CA GLY A 13 10.51 -8.02 11.43
C GLY A 13 10.65 -9.53 11.15
N TYR A 14 9.91 -10.11 10.17
CA TYR A 14 9.88 -11.55 9.96
C TYR A 14 9.74 -12.05 8.53
N ARG A 15 9.48 -11.18 7.55
CA ARG A 15 9.25 -11.56 6.15
C ARG A 15 9.98 -10.66 5.16
N SER A 16 10.04 -11.07 3.91
CA SER A 16 10.44 -10.19 2.80
C SER A 16 9.26 -9.93 1.89
N ILE A 17 9.27 -8.77 1.26
CA ILE A 17 8.29 -8.37 0.25
C ILE A 17 9.03 -7.94 -1.03
N THR A 18 8.53 -8.34 -2.19
CA THR A 18 8.99 -7.85 -3.48
C THR A 18 7.93 -6.98 -4.13
N TRP A 19 8.37 -5.92 -4.77
CA TRP A 19 7.55 -4.88 -5.36
C TRP A 19 7.85 -4.76 -6.85
N ALA A 20 6.84 -4.86 -7.71
CA ALA A 20 6.94 -4.39 -9.08
C ALA A 20 6.80 -2.86 -9.08
N LEU A 21 7.94 -2.15 -9.11
CA LEU A 21 8.02 -0.70 -8.80
C LEU A 21 7.23 0.19 -9.78
N GLU A 22 7.05 -0.29 -11.02
CA GLU A 22 6.29 0.40 -12.07
C GLU A 22 4.78 0.11 -12.01
N HIS A 23 4.39 -0.85 -11.14
CA HIS A 23 3.02 -1.35 -11.03
C HIS A 23 2.55 -1.30 -9.56
N PRO A 24 2.20 -0.11 -9.05
CA PRO A 24 1.76 0.05 -7.67
C PRO A 24 0.62 -0.91 -7.32
N GLY A 25 0.74 -1.61 -6.20
CA GLY A 25 -0.20 -2.66 -5.79
C GLY A 25 0.11 -4.06 -6.35
N CYS A 26 1.19 -4.23 -7.14
CA CYS A 26 1.73 -5.54 -7.52
C CYS A 26 2.92 -5.88 -6.62
N PHE A 27 2.78 -6.91 -5.81
CA PHE A 27 3.77 -7.34 -4.81
C PHE A 27 3.61 -8.81 -4.48
N SER A 28 4.63 -9.40 -3.86
CA SER A 28 4.57 -10.74 -3.29
C SER A 28 5.32 -10.82 -1.98
N TYR A 29 4.95 -11.77 -1.14
CA TYR A 29 5.60 -12.06 0.14
C TYR A 29 6.38 -13.37 0.08
N GLY A 30 7.39 -13.47 0.95
CA GLY A 30 8.13 -14.68 1.22
C GLY A 30 8.76 -14.64 2.61
N SER A 31 9.17 -15.80 3.12
CA SER A 31 9.94 -15.89 4.37
C SER A 31 11.34 -15.26 4.25
N ASN A 32 11.80 -15.01 3.04
CA ASN A 32 13.05 -14.34 2.69
C ASN A 32 12.94 -13.77 1.26
N ALA A 33 13.96 -13.02 0.82
CA ALA A 33 14.02 -12.39 -0.49
C ALA A 33 13.84 -13.39 -1.65
N GLU A 34 14.47 -14.56 -1.57
CA GLU A 34 14.42 -15.59 -2.62
C GLU A 34 13.00 -16.12 -2.80
N THR A 35 12.34 -16.48 -1.69
CA THR A 35 10.96 -16.99 -1.73
C THR A 35 9.97 -15.92 -2.18
N ALA A 36 10.15 -14.66 -1.76
CA ALA A 36 9.34 -13.55 -2.22
C ALA A 36 9.51 -13.32 -3.75
N LEU A 37 10.77 -13.34 -4.23
CA LEU A 37 11.06 -13.16 -5.66
C LEU A 37 10.53 -14.32 -6.52
N THR A 38 10.58 -15.54 -6.00
CA THR A 38 10.04 -16.74 -6.68
C THR A 38 8.51 -16.67 -6.81
N ALA A 39 7.82 -16.06 -5.85
CA ALA A 39 6.36 -15.90 -5.88
C ALA A 39 5.90 -14.75 -6.80
N LEU A 40 6.79 -13.80 -7.13
CA LEU A 40 6.42 -12.58 -7.85
C LEU A 40 5.83 -12.81 -9.26
N PRO A 41 6.31 -13.75 -10.10
CA PRO A 41 5.70 -14.01 -11.41
C PRO A 41 4.21 -14.35 -11.34
N VAL A 42 3.80 -15.14 -10.33
CA VAL A 42 2.39 -15.47 -10.10
C VAL A 42 1.63 -14.21 -9.70
N ALA A 43 2.17 -13.41 -8.76
CA ALA A 43 1.56 -12.15 -8.36
C ALA A 43 1.42 -11.14 -9.50
N ILE A 44 2.37 -11.12 -10.46
CA ILE A 44 2.28 -10.30 -11.68
C ILE A 44 1.15 -10.81 -12.58
N SER A 45 1.00 -12.14 -12.75
CA SER A 45 -0.11 -12.72 -13.53
C SER A 45 -1.45 -12.37 -12.90
N ASP A 46 -1.62 -12.59 -11.60
CA ASP A 46 -2.85 -12.25 -10.86
C ASP A 46 -3.17 -10.75 -10.93
N TYR A 47 -2.14 -9.91 -10.90
CA TYR A 47 -2.29 -8.46 -11.03
C TYR A 47 -2.68 -8.06 -12.47
N ALA A 48 -2.14 -8.72 -13.49
CA ALA A 48 -2.51 -8.51 -14.87
C ALA A 48 -3.97 -8.89 -15.13
N ASP A 49 -4.40 -10.04 -14.61
CA ASP A 49 -5.79 -10.50 -14.68
C ASP A 49 -6.72 -9.51 -13.98
N TRP A 50 -6.35 -9.04 -12.79
CA TRP A 50 -7.11 -8.04 -12.05
C TRP A 50 -7.28 -6.72 -12.83
N ILE A 51 -6.21 -6.21 -13.45
CA ILE A 51 -6.30 -5.02 -14.33
C ILE A 51 -7.20 -5.33 -15.53
N GLY A 52 -7.02 -6.47 -16.17
CA GLY A 52 -7.77 -6.88 -17.34
C GLY A 52 -9.28 -7.00 -17.11
N LEU A 53 -9.71 -7.32 -15.88
CA LEU A 53 -11.13 -7.31 -15.50
C LEU A 53 -11.73 -5.90 -15.51
N HIS A 54 -10.93 -4.88 -15.21
CA HIS A 54 -11.37 -3.48 -15.15
C HIS A 54 -11.12 -2.73 -16.45
N GLU A 55 -9.99 -2.98 -17.12
CA GLU A 55 -9.59 -2.31 -18.36
C GLU A 55 -8.87 -3.29 -19.30
N PRO A 56 -9.62 -4.03 -20.14
CA PRO A 56 -9.04 -5.04 -21.04
C PRO A 56 -7.99 -4.52 -22.02
N SER A 57 -7.98 -3.21 -22.28
CA SER A 57 -6.97 -2.57 -23.13
C SER A 57 -5.62 -2.36 -22.44
N TRP A 58 -5.56 -2.45 -21.12
CA TRP A 58 -4.32 -2.30 -20.36
C TRP A 58 -3.63 -3.65 -20.19
N VAL A 59 -2.87 -4.04 -21.19
CA VAL A 59 -2.15 -5.32 -21.21
C VAL A 59 -0.75 -5.15 -20.60
N LEU A 60 -0.42 -6.00 -19.63
CA LEU A 60 0.94 -6.23 -19.16
C LEU A 60 1.49 -7.41 -20.00
N GLY A 61 2.45 -7.21 -20.88
CA GLY A 61 2.88 -8.22 -21.87
C GLY A 61 3.16 -9.63 -21.31
N ASP A 62 3.05 -10.63 -22.16
CA ASP A 62 3.04 -12.07 -21.82
C ASP A 62 4.37 -12.63 -21.29
N GLN A 63 5.49 -11.94 -21.52
CA GLN A 63 6.81 -12.37 -21.04
C GLN A 63 7.23 -11.51 -19.86
N VAL A 64 7.42 -12.16 -18.71
CA VAL A 64 7.86 -11.55 -17.47
C VAL A 64 9.36 -11.78 -17.31
N GLU A 65 10.14 -10.70 -17.36
CA GLU A 65 11.56 -10.68 -17.00
C GLU A 65 11.70 -9.79 -15.75
N LEU A 66 12.33 -10.32 -14.70
CA LEU A 66 12.51 -9.62 -13.44
C LEU A 66 13.91 -9.03 -13.36
N HIS A 67 14.02 -7.72 -13.15
CA HIS A 67 15.26 -7.02 -12.91
C HIS A 67 15.25 -6.44 -11.50
N VAL A 68 16.07 -6.97 -10.59
CA VAL A 68 16.21 -6.41 -9.24
C VAL A 68 16.93 -5.08 -9.34
N ALA A 69 16.17 -4.01 -9.16
CA ALA A 69 16.66 -2.64 -9.29
C ALA A 69 17.19 -2.09 -7.96
N ASP A 70 16.63 -2.55 -6.84
CA ASP A 70 17.01 -2.04 -5.52
C ASP A 70 16.68 -3.06 -4.43
N THR A 71 17.43 -3.00 -3.33
CA THR A 71 17.21 -3.84 -2.15
C THR A 71 17.30 -3.01 -0.89
N TRP A 72 16.32 -3.14 -0.04
CA TRP A 72 16.24 -2.48 1.25
C TRP A 72 16.13 -3.51 2.39
N THR A 73 16.59 -3.16 3.56
CA THR A 73 16.35 -3.93 4.78
C THR A 73 15.79 -3.01 5.85
N ASP A 74 14.58 -3.29 6.29
CA ASP A 74 13.90 -2.52 7.33
C ASP A 74 14.66 -2.59 8.65
N TYR A 75 14.64 -1.48 9.36
CA TYR A 75 15.31 -1.36 10.65
C TYR A 75 14.51 -0.46 11.59
N TYR A 76 14.67 -0.70 12.86
CA TYR A 76 14.06 0.12 13.90
C TYR A 76 14.97 1.29 14.29
N ILE A 77 14.36 2.39 14.67
CA ILE A 77 15.03 3.57 15.23
C ILE A 77 14.36 3.99 16.53
N ASP A 78 15.12 4.64 17.40
CA ASP A 78 14.61 5.28 18.61
C ASP A 78 14.20 6.75 18.35
N LYS A 79 13.83 7.46 19.42
CA LYS A 79 13.48 8.89 19.37
C LYS A 79 14.63 9.83 18.99
N HIS A 80 15.86 9.33 18.98
CA HIS A 80 17.06 10.06 18.56
C HIS A 80 17.51 9.67 17.16
N PHE A 81 16.74 8.82 16.47
CA PHE A 81 17.03 8.24 15.15
C PHE A 81 18.22 7.27 15.17
N ASP A 82 18.63 6.78 16.35
CA ASP A 82 19.62 5.72 16.45
C ASP A 82 19.00 4.36 16.07
N ARG A 83 19.73 3.58 15.27
CA ARG A 83 19.30 2.23 14.89
C ARG A 83 19.32 1.29 16.08
N LEU A 84 18.24 0.54 16.23
CA LEU A 84 18.07 -0.44 17.29
C LEU A 84 17.94 -1.86 16.72
N PRO A 85 18.54 -2.88 17.38
CA PRO A 85 18.35 -4.28 17.00
C PRO A 85 16.99 -4.78 17.50
N GLY A 86 15.93 -4.54 16.75
CA GLY A 86 14.56 -4.90 17.11
C GLY A 86 13.99 -3.99 18.21
N SER A 87 12.95 -3.28 17.93
CA SER A 87 12.33 -2.33 18.87
C SER A 87 10.87 -2.13 18.50
N ASP A 88 10.04 -1.84 19.50
CA ASP A 88 8.66 -1.43 19.28
C ASP A 88 8.54 0.07 18.94
N TYR A 89 9.65 0.75 18.68
CA TYR A 89 9.63 2.19 18.54
C TYR A 89 9.14 2.64 17.14
N TYR A 90 10.00 2.74 16.15
CA TYR A 90 9.62 3.12 14.80
C TYR A 90 10.34 2.25 13.77
N LEU A 91 9.58 1.61 12.90
CA LEU A 91 10.11 0.84 11.80
C LEU A 91 10.29 1.75 10.58
N VAL A 92 11.50 1.78 10.03
CA VAL A 92 11.83 2.50 8.80
C VAL A 92 11.63 1.55 7.62
N ASP A 93 10.52 1.73 6.93
CA ASP A 93 10.15 0.95 5.75
C ASP A 93 10.94 1.36 4.50
N ALA A 94 10.97 0.47 3.50
CA ALA A 94 11.68 0.70 2.25
C ALA A 94 11.26 1.98 1.53
N TRP A 95 12.28 2.71 1.11
CA TRP A 95 12.20 3.75 0.10
C TRP A 95 13.28 3.48 -0.97
N PHE A 96 12.82 3.13 -2.17
CA PHE A 96 13.68 2.76 -3.28
C PHE A 96 14.10 3.98 -4.09
N GLN A 97 15.23 3.89 -4.83
CA GLN A 97 15.62 4.96 -5.76
C GLN A 97 14.52 5.24 -6.79
N TYR A 98 13.72 4.24 -7.14
CA TYR A 98 12.57 4.39 -8.02
C TYR A 98 11.50 5.33 -7.44
N ASP A 99 11.31 5.34 -6.12
CA ASP A 99 10.36 6.21 -5.43
C ASP A 99 10.70 7.70 -5.57
N TRP A 100 11.93 8.06 -5.95
CA TRP A 100 12.36 9.45 -6.12
C TRP A 100 11.95 10.05 -7.46
N LYS A 101 11.56 9.21 -8.43
CA LYS A 101 11.07 9.68 -9.73
C LYS A 101 9.73 10.40 -9.54
N PRO A 102 9.55 11.60 -10.14
CA PRO A 102 8.25 12.25 -10.15
C PRO A 102 7.19 11.36 -10.76
N LEU A 103 5.94 11.53 -10.33
CA LEU A 103 4.80 10.92 -11.02
C LEU A 103 4.59 11.63 -12.36
N THR A 104 4.40 10.86 -13.43
CA THR A 104 4.02 11.36 -14.74
C THR A 104 2.50 11.44 -14.86
N GLY A 105 1.98 12.13 -15.90
CA GLY A 105 0.53 12.14 -16.18
C GLY A 105 -0.05 10.73 -16.34
N ILE A 106 0.72 9.79 -16.93
CA ILE A 106 0.31 8.39 -17.03
C ILE A 106 0.27 7.72 -15.65
N ASP A 107 1.23 8.00 -14.77
CA ASP A 107 1.21 7.48 -13.39
C ASP A 107 0.00 8.00 -12.61
N ILE A 108 -0.38 9.26 -12.83
CA ILE A 108 -1.57 9.88 -12.20
C ILE A 108 -2.86 9.22 -12.70
N GLU A 109 -3.03 9.11 -14.03
CA GLU A 109 -4.22 8.46 -14.62
C GLU A 109 -4.37 7.01 -14.16
N ARG A 110 -3.26 6.25 -14.20
CA ARG A 110 -3.24 4.86 -13.74
C ARG A 110 -3.46 4.75 -12.24
N GLY A 111 -2.84 5.63 -11.47
CA GLY A 111 -2.99 5.68 -10.02
C GLY A 111 -4.43 5.93 -9.59
N ASP A 112 -5.14 6.86 -10.24
CA ASP A 112 -6.55 7.15 -10.01
C ASP A 112 -7.41 5.89 -10.22
N LYS A 113 -7.26 5.22 -11.37
CA LYS A 113 -7.96 3.97 -11.71
C LYS A 113 -7.68 2.86 -10.69
N LEU A 114 -6.39 2.60 -10.39
CA LEU A 114 -5.99 1.55 -9.47
C LEU A 114 -6.53 1.79 -8.05
N LEU A 115 -6.51 3.04 -7.58
CA LEU A 115 -7.07 3.43 -6.29
C LEU A 115 -8.60 3.24 -6.25
N ALA A 116 -9.30 3.55 -7.35
CA ALA A 116 -10.73 3.34 -7.45
C ALA A 116 -11.09 1.84 -7.46
N TRP A 117 -10.37 1.03 -8.23
CA TRP A 117 -10.61 -0.42 -8.32
C TRP A 117 -10.29 -1.13 -7.00
N SER A 118 -9.16 -0.81 -6.39
CA SER A 118 -8.78 -1.37 -5.09
C SER A 118 -9.85 -1.08 -4.01
N ARG A 119 -10.37 0.16 -3.98
CA ARG A 119 -11.46 0.52 -3.07
C ARG A 119 -12.75 -0.21 -3.38
N ALA A 120 -13.09 -0.39 -4.66
CA ALA A 120 -14.27 -1.14 -5.06
C ALA A 120 -14.18 -2.61 -4.61
N ASP A 121 -12.99 -3.22 -4.71
CA ASP A 121 -12.74 -4.59 -4.23
C ASP A 121 -12.91 -4.70 -2.72
N LEU A 122 -12.30 -3.80 -1.95
CA LEU A 122 -12.44 -3.76 -0.50
C LEU A 122 -13.91 -3.65 -0.10
N LEU A 123 -14.65 -2.71 -0.69
CA LEU A 123 -16.07 -2.52 -0.42
C LEU A 123 -16.90 -3.73 -0.86
N GLY A 124 -16.58 -4.34 -2.02
CA GLY A 124 -17.24 -5.55 -2.51
C GLY A 124 -17.14 -6.74 -1.55
N VAL A 125 -16.04 -6.81 -0.78
CA VAL A 125 -15.84 -7.83 0.26
C VAL A 125 -16.68 -7.55 1.50
N VAL A 126 -16.77 -6.29 1.94
CA VAL A 126 -17.30 -5.95 3.28
C VAL A 126 -18.72 -5.38 3.29
N GLN A 127 -19.22 -4.77 2.22
CA GLN A 127 -20.51 -4.07 2.18
C GLN A 127 -21.73 -4.97 2.46
N ARG A 128 -21.58 -6.29 2.28
CA ARG A 128 -22.64 -7.27 2.53
C ARG A 128 -22.54 -7.94 3.89
N LEU A 129 -21.54 -7.57 4.69
CA LEU A 129 -21.38 -8.11 6.04
C LEU A 129 -22.33 -7.38 7.00
N SER A 130 -22.93 -8.13 7.92
CA SER A 130 -23.72 -7.53 9.00
C SER A 130 -22.82 -6.76 9.97
N ALA A 131 -23.40 -5.80 10.71
CA ALA A 131 -22.67 -5.08 11.75
C ALA A 131 -22.01 -6.06 12.75
N THR A 132 -22.71 -7.13 13.13
CA THR A 132 -22.16 -8.18 14.00
C THR A 132 -20.91 -8.83 13.39
N LYS A 133 -20.88 -9.08 12.09
CA LYS A 133 -19.71 -9.65 11.41
C LYS A 133 -18.57 -8.66 11.31
N LEU A 134 -18.85 -7.38 11.09
CA LEU A 134 -17.85 -6.32 11.01
C LEU A 134 -17.15 -6.12 12.37
N ASP A 135 -17.87 -6.28 13.47
CA ASP A 135 -17.36 -6.08 14.83
C ASP A 135 -16.99 -7.41 15.53
N GLN A 136 -17.07 -8.53 14.82
CA GLN A 136 -16.66 -9.83 15.35
C GLN A 136 -15.14 -9.86 15.58
N ALA A 137 -14.72 -10.31 16.77
CA ALA A 137 -13.32 -10.65 17.02
C ALA A 137 -12.98 -12.00 16.39
N TYR A 138 -11.79 -12.08 15.79
CA TYR A 138 -11.25 -13.31 15.21
C TYR A 138 -10.07 -13.79 16.04
N PRO A 139 -9.94 -15.11 16.31
CA PRO A 139 -8.82 -15.65 17.08
C PRO A 139 -7.46 -15.30 16.45
N GLY A 140 -6.55 -14.77 17.24
CA GLY A 140 -5.22 -14.38 16.79
C GLY A 140 -5.13 -13.01 16.11
N GLU A 141 -6.27 -12.36 15.84
CA GLU A 141 -6.30 -11.06 15.17
C GLU A 141 -6.32 -9.90 16.17
N ARG A 142 -5.55 -8.85 15.83
CA ARG A 142 -5.51 -7.62 16.63
C ARG A 142 -6.79 -6.81 16.51
N TRP A 143 -7.43 -6.85 15.34
CA TRP A 143 -8.59 -6.02 15.00
C TRP A 143 -9.77 -6.82 14.48
N THR A 144 -10.97 -6.31 14.72
CA THR A 144 -12.15 -6.68 13.96
C THR A 144 -12.05 -6.18 12.52
N ILE A 145 -12.93 -6.64 11.62
CA ILE A 145 -12.97 -6.12 10.24
C ILE A 145 -13.18 -4.60 10.25
N ASN A 146 -14.09 -4.10 11.10
CA ASN A 146 -14.30 -2.66 11.26
C ASN A 146 -13.02 -1.93 11.73
N GLY A 147 -12.25 -2.56 12.61
CA GLY A 147 -10.93 -2.08 13.02
C GLY A 147 -9.93 -2.03 11.87
N ILE A 148 -9.90 -3.05 10.99
CA ILE A 148 -9.06 -3.09 9.79
C ILE A 148 -9.44 -1.95 8.83
N LEU A 149 -10.75 -1.72 8.59
CA LEU A 149 -11.20 -0.61 7.73
C LEU A 149 -10.76 0.77 8.26
N LYS A 150 -10.84 0.96 9.60
CA LYS A 150 -10.32 2.16 10.25
C LYS A 150 -8.81 2.29 10.09
N HIS A 151 -8.08 1.17 10.19
CA HIS A 151 -6.63 1.13 10.03
C HIS A 151 -6.22 1.50 8.60
N VAL A 152 -6.88 0.93 7.58
CA VAL A 152 -6.64 1.26 6.15
C VAL A 152 -6.81 2.75 5.90
N SER A 153 -7.90 3.35 6.37
CA SER A 153 -8.13 4.79 6.21
C SER A 153 -7.11 5.65 6.98
N ASN A 154 -6.71 5.22 8.18
CA ASN A 154 -5.70 5.94 8.96
C ASN A 154 -4.33 5.92 8.30
N ALA A 155 -3.94 4.78 7.74
CA ALA A 155 -2.68 4.64 7.01
C ALA A 155 -2.66 5.56 5.77
N GLU A 156 -3.72 5.55 4.97
CA GLU A 156 -3.85 6.43 3.80
C GLU A 156 -3.77 7.91 4.19
N ARG A 157 -4.47 8.32 5.26
CA ARG A 157 -4.35 9.68 5.82
C ARG A 157 -2.91 9.99 6.24
N TRP A 158 -2.27 9.07 6.95
CA TRP A 158 -0.91 9.23 7.43
C TRP A 158 0.08 9.37 6.27
N TYR A 159 -0.07 8.62 5.17
CA TYR A 159 0.76 8.79 3.97
C TYR A 159 0.64 10.19 3.38
N MET A 160 -0.57 10.75 3.33
CA MET A 160 -0.79 12.11 2.83
C MET A 160 -0.14 13.17 3.73
N ASP A 161 -0.20 12.98 5.05
CA ASP A 161 0.48 13.84 6.02
C ASP A 161 2.00 13.87 5.79
N ARG A 162 2.61 12.70 5.45
CA ARG A 162 4.06 12.56 5.20
C ARG A 162 4.57 13.39 4.03
N ILE A 163 3.75 13.63 3.03
CA ILE A 163 4.12 14.46 1.87
C ILE A 163 3.57 15.88 1.95
N GLY A 164 3.04 16.29 3.13
CA GLY A 164 2.59 17.65 3.41
C GLY A 164 1.24 18.00 2.79
N TYR A 165 0.37 17.02 2.63
CA TYR A 165 -1.04 17.19 2.23
C TYR A 165 -1.98 16.62 3.31
N PRO A 166 -1.97 17.17 4.53
CA PRO A 166 -2.79 16.65 5.61
C PRO A 166 -4.28 16.77 5.28
N VAL A 167 -5.03 15.77 5.71
CA VAL A 167 -6.49 15.87 5.70
C VAL A 167 -6.90 16.84 6.79
N ASN A 168 -7.49 17.99 6.42
CA ASN A 168 -7.99 19.01 7.34
C ASN A 168 -9.27 18.51 8.04
N THR A 169 -9.11 17.53 8.90
CA THR A 169 -10.15 17.15 9.87
C THR A 169 -9.65 17.48 11.26
N ASN A 170 -10.40 18.28 12.02
CA ASN A 170 -10.15 18.37 13.45
C ASN A 170 -10.10 16.97 14.04
N LYS A 171 -9.25 16.73 15.04
CA LYS A 171 -9.19 15.40 15.71
C LYS A 171 -10.53 14.91 16.20
N ASN A 172 -11.48 15.82 16.45
CA ASN A 172 -12.84 15.56 16.91
C ASN A 172 -13.84 15.23 15.79
N ASP A 173 -13.48 15.55 14.50
CA ASP A 173 -14.34 15.26 13.34
C ASP A 173 -13.97 13.95 12.65
N VAL A 174 -13.14 13.13 13.29
CA VAL A 174 -12.79 11.82 12.79
C VAL A 174 -14.05 10.95 12.82
N LEU A 175 -14.65 10.77 11.65
CA LEU A 175 -15.84 9.97 11.46
C LEU A 175 -15.67 8.61 12.13
N GLU A 176 -16.52 8.29 13.10
CA GLU A 176 -16.49 6.99 13.80
C GLU A 176 -16.84 5.84 12.87
N ASN A 177 -17.71 6.11 11.91
CA ASN A 177 -18.10 5.15 10.89
C ASN A 177 -16.94 4.90 9.92
N SER A 178 -16.45 3.66 9.87
CA SER A 178 -15.32 3.25 9.06
C SER A 178 -15.52 3.46 7.56
N PHE A 179 -16.73 3.26 7.03
CA PHE A 179 -17.04 3.45 5.62
C PHE A 179 -16.99 4.93 5.22
N MET A 180 -17.63 5.80 6.03
CA MET A 180 -17.58 7.25 5.80
C MET A 180 -16.13 7.78 5.89
N ARG A 181 -15.34 7.22 6.81
CA ARG A 181 -13.92 7.56 6.95
C ARG A 181 -13.12 7.15 5.72
N LEU A 182 -13.29 5.90 5.24
CA LEU A 182 -12.66 5.40 4.02
C LEU A 182 -12.98 6.30 2.82
N GLU A 183 -14.24 6.70 2.67
CA GLU A 183 -14.69 7.58 1.59
C GLU A 183 -14.05 8.97 1.68
N ALA A 184 -14.11 9.61 2.85
CA ALA A 184 -13.58 10.96 3.04
C ALA A 184 -12.07 11.05 2.82
N ILE A 185 -11.30 10.07 3.33
CA ILE A 185 -9.84 10.04 3.17
C ILE A 185 -9.48 9.77 1.71
N ARG A 186 -10.13 8.80 1.05
CA ARG A 186 -9.88 8.51 -0.36
C ARG A 186 -10.23 9.69 -1.25
N LYS A 187 -11.35 10.37 -0.98
CA LYS A 187 -11.71 11.57 -1.71
C LYS A 187 -10.61 12.63 -1.62
N HIS A 188 -10.09 12.87 -0.42
CA HIS A 188 -8.97 13.80 -0.25
C HIS A 188 -7.74 13.38 -1.06
N PHE A 189 -7.38 12.09 -1.05
CA PHE A 189 -6.25 11.61 -1.83
C PHE A 189 -6.45 11.86 -3.32
N LEU A 190 -7.62 11.51 -3.87
CA LEU A 190 -7.94 11.71 -5.28
C LEU A 190 -7.98 13.20 -5.66
N ASP A 191 -8.45 14.08 -4.78
CA ASP A 191 -8.42 15.55 -4.98
C ASP A 191 -6.98 16.10 -5.03
N VAL A 192 -6.03 15.44 -4.34
CA VAL A 192 -4.62 15.84 -4.30
C VAL A 192 -3.81 15.19 -5.43
N LEU A 193 -4.14 13.96 -5.83
CA LEU A 193 -3.34 13.15 -6.74
C LEU A 193 -2.92 13.88 -8.04
N PRO A 194 -3.79 14.63 -8.75
CA PRO A 194 -3.38 15.38 -9.94
C PRO A 194 -2.33 16.46 -9.67
N ARG A 195 -2.28 16.98 -8.44
CA ARG A 195 -1.34 18.02 -8.02
C ARG A 195 0.06 17.46 -7.75
N LEU A 196 0.21 16.14 -7.74
CA LEU A 196 1.47 15.44 -7.52
C LEU A 196 2.22 15.17 -8.83
N GLU A 197 1.60 15.45 -9.99
CA GLU A 197 2.23 15.28 -11.30
C GLU A 197 3.49 16.15 -11.41
N GLY A 198 4.58 15.55 -11.83
CA GLY A 198 5.87 16.23 -12.03
C GLY A 198 6.53 16.76 -10.76
N LEU A 199 5.91 16.57 -9.59
CA LEU A 199 6.40 17.12 -8.33
C LEU A 199 7.65 16.36 -7.86
N GLN A 200 8.81 17.02 -7.96
CA GLN A 200 10.07 16.54 -7.39
C GLN A 200 10.12 16.85 -5.90
N LYS A 201 9.44 16.06 -5.10
CA LYS A 201 9.35 16.26 -3.66
C LYS A 201 9.76 15.00 -2.92
N THR A 202 10.79 15.10 -2.10
CA THR A 202 11.19 14.08 -1.15
C THR A 202 11.28 14.73 0.22
N ILE A 203 10.60 14.17 1.20
CA ILE A 203 10.53 14.69 2.56
C ILE A 203 11.06 13.63 3.50
N GLY A 204 12.04 13.97 4.35
CA GLY A 204 12.48 13.15 5.46
C GLY A 204 11.60 13.42 6.69
N VAL A 205 10.95 12.39 7.21
CA VAL A 205 10.14 12.46 8.43
C VAL A 205 10.35 11.20 9.24
N ASP A 206 10.67 11.36 10.52
CA ASP A 206 10.86 10.26 11.45
C ASP A 206 11.86 9.18 10.96
N GLY A 207 12.97 9.64 10.35
CA GLY A 207 14.05 8.76 9.86
C GLY A 207 13.76 8.09 8.51
N GLU A 208 12.64 8.37 7.88
CA GLU A 208 12.19 7.78 6.63
C GLU A 208 11.97 8.84 5.54
N PHE A 209 12.31 8.51 4.29
CA PHE A 209 12.03 9.37 3.14
C PHE A 209 10.69 9.04 2.50
N TRP A 210 9.95 10.10 2.17
CA TRP A 210 8.63 10.06 1.55
C TRP A 210 8.59 10.87 0.27
N SER A 211 7.91 10.31 -0.73
CA SER A 211 7.68 10.97 -2.02
C SER A 211 6.26 10.66 -2.51
N PRO A 212 5.73 11.41 -3.49
CA PRO A 212 4.44 11.12 -4.10
C PRO A 212 4.34 9.67 -4.63
N ARG A 213 5.41 9.17 -5.27
CA ARG A 213 5.44 7.80 -5.83
C ARG A 213 5.41 6.74 -4.72
N LYS A 214 6.17 6.92 -3.66
CA LYS A 214 6.12 6.02 -2.49
C LYS A 214 4.73 6.01 -1.86
N VAL A 215 4.10 7.16 -1.70
CA VAL A 215 2.73 7.25 -1.14
C VAL A 215 1.75 6.44 -1.99
N LEU A 216 1.78 6.58 -3.31
CA LEU A 216 0.90 5.82 -4.21
C LEU A 216 1.16 4.31 -4.10
N ARG A 217 2.44 3.89 -4.09
CA ARG A 217 2.84 2.49 -3.92
C ARG A 217 2.33 1.91 -2.60
N ARG A 218 2.55 2.62 -1.50
CA ARG A 218 2.17 2.18 -0.15
C ARG A 218 0.65 2.14 0.03
N ALA A 219 -0.09 3.12 -0.49
CA ALA A 219 -1.55 3.16 -0.37
C ALA A 219 -2.20 1.98 -1.10
N LEU A 220 -1.77 1.70 -2.32
CA LEU A 220 -2.31 0.58 -3.11
C LEU A 220 -1.95 -0.79 -2.51
N TRP A 221 -0.69 -0.95 -2.07
CA TRP A 221 -0.28 -2.17 -1.38
C TRP A 221 -1.12 -2.42 -0.14
N HIS A 222 -1.20 -1.44 0.75
CA HIS A 222 -1.82 -1.58 2.05
C HIS A 222 -3.31 -1.92 1.96
N GLU A 223 -4.05 -1.27 1.05
CA GLU A 223 -5.46 -1.57 0.86
C GLU A 223 -5.68 -2.96 0.25
N ARG A 224 -4.88 -3.35 -0.75
CA ARG A 224 -4.98 -4.67 -1.39
C ARG A 224 -4.60 -5.79 -0.42
N ASP A 225 -3.55 -5.62 0.36
CA ASP A 225 -3.12 -6.58 1.39
C ASP A 225 -4.22 -6.79 2.43
N HIS A 226 -4.80 -5.72 2.95
CA HIS A 226 -5.90 -5.81 3.90
C HIS A 226 -7.21 -6.33 3.28
N THR A 227 -7.44 -6.13 2.00
CA THR A 227 -8.58 -6.76 1.29
C THR A 227 -8.43 -8.28 1.28
N GLU A 228 -7.24 -8.79 0.97
CA GLU A 228 -6.95 -10.24 1.02
C GLU A 228 -6.98 -10.77 2.46
N HIS A 229 -6.49 -10.01 3.41
CA HIS A 229 -6.58 -10.37 4.83
C HIS A 229 -8.04 -10.55 5.25
N ILE A 230 -8.92 -9.60 4.93
CA ILE A 230 -10.36 -9.72 5.24
C ILE A 230 -10.99 -10.92 4.53
N ARG A 231 -10.65 -11.18 3.24
CA ARG A 231 -11.14 -12.37 2.52
C ARG A 231 -10.82 -13.66 3.28
N LYS A 232 -9.59 -13.80 3.75
CA LYS A 232 -9.16 -14.95 4.56
C LYS A 232 -9.96 -15.07 5.87
N LEU A 233 -10.20 -13.97 6.57
CA LEU A 233 -10.97 -13.95 7.82
C LEU A 233 -12.41 -14.43 7.63
N ILE A 234 -13.04 -14.11 6.51
CA ILE A 234 -14.43 -14.52 6.22
C ILE A 234 -14.55 -15.81 5.43
N GLY A 235 -13.43 -16.51 5.18
CA GLY A 235 -13.39 -17.81 4.49
C GLY A 235 -13.69 -17.73 2.99
N ARG A 236 -13.25 -16.69 2.33
CA ARG A 236 -13.41 -16.44 0.88
C ARG A 236 -12.08 -16.36 0.17
#